data_39512ccc616c672184540b143438823c
#
_entry.id   39512ccc616c672184540b143438823c
#
_cell.length_a   1.000
_cell.length_b   1.000
_cell.length_c   1.000
_cell.angle_alpha   90.00
_cell.angle_beta   90.00
_cell.angle_gamma   90.00
#
_symmetry.space_group_name_H-M   'P 1'
#
loop_
_entity.id
_entity.type
_entity.pdbx_description
1 polymer ?
#
loop_
_entity_poly.entity_id
_entity_poly.type
_entity_poly.pdbx_seq_one_letter_code
_entity_poly.pdbx_strand_id
1 'polypeptide(L)'
;MSAPGAADWPSFITALAAERESCEAPRPVRALAEDIARGALALLFPQFAHPSRLGAPGVREEAVHLEVLLRAAVTPLVANGEAVVQAFLATLPAVHAALQLDAEAIAAGDPAAGSLQEVIIAYPGFLATAVHRLSHELYRLQVPLFPRVLSEWAHRETGIDIHPGAEIGAGFAIDHGTGVVIGETSTIGDRVRIYQGVTLGALAVSKKLANRKRHPTIGHDVVIYANATILGGNTEVGDGSIIGGNVWLTSSVPPRSVVQFSSRVESRHEDDGIEWHI
;
A
#
# COMPACT_ATOMS: atom_id res chain seq x y z
N MET A 1 -22.10 -32.35 -20.05
CA MET A 1 -21.13 -31.38 -20.58
C MET A 1 -19.89 -32.16 -20.97
N SER A 2 -19.63 -32.31 -22.28
CA SER A 2 -18.45 -33.01 -22.80
C SER A 2 -17.20 -32.19 -22.42
N ALA A 3 -16.15 -32.85 -21.94
CA ALA A 3 -14.86 -32.20 -21.73
C ALA A 3 -14.38 -31.57 -23.04
N PRO A 4 -13.82 -30.35 -23.04
CA PRO A 4 -13.22 -29.78 -24.24
C PRO A 4 -12.15 -30.76 -24.72
N GLY A 5 -12.22 -31.15 -26.00
CA GLY A 5 -11.25 -32.04 -26.62
C GLY A 5 -9.86 -31.46 -26.42
N ALA A 6 -8.92 -32.28 -25.95
CA ALA A 6 -7.54 -31.87 -25.73
C ALA A 6 -6.99 -31.36 -27.09
N ALA A 7 -6.77 -30.05 -27.18
CA ALA A 7 -5.99 -29.47 -28.26
C ALA A 7 -4.62 -30.18 -28.31
N ASP A 8 -4.15 -30.59 -29.49
CA ASP A 8 -2.80 -31.14 -29.59
C ASP A 8 -1.77 -30.09 -29.22
N TRP A 9 -0.61 -30.53 -28.78
CA TRP A 9 0.45 -29.63 -28.32
C TRP A 9 0.87 -28.56 -29.34
N PRO A 10 1.02 -28.84 -30.65
CA PRO A 10 1.29 -27.84 -31.67
C PRO A 10 0.23 -26.75 -31.78
N SER A 11 -1.06 -27.13 -31.83
CA SER A 11 -2.18 -26.17 -31.86
C SER A 11 -2.22 -25.29 -30.62
N PHE A 12 -1.95 -25.85 -29.44
CA PHE A 12 -1.85 -25.09 -28.19
C PHE A 12 -0.72 -24.06 -28.22
N ILE A 13 0.47 -24.44 -28.71
CA ILE A 13 1.62 -23.52 -28.86
C ILE A 13 1.29 -22.37 -29.82
N THR A 14 0.60 -22.67 -30.95
CA THR A 14 0.19 -21.64 -31.91
C THR A 14 -0.79 -20.65 -31.27
N ALA A 15 -1.77 -21.15 -30.50
CA ALA A 15 -2.72 -20.30 -29.78
C ALA A 15 -2.01 -19.42 -28.74
N LEU A 16 -1.07 -19.98 -27.97
CA LEU A 16 -0.26 -19.21 -27.01
C LEU A 16 0.61 -18.13 -27.68
N ALA A 17 1.15 -18.40 -28.85
CA ALA A 17 1.94 -17.41 -29.59
C ALA A 17 1.05 -16.21 -29.98
N ALA A 18 -0.14 -16.46 -30.54
CA ALA A 18 -1.09 -15.42 -30.88
C ALA A 18 -1.56 -14.62 -29.63
N GLU A 19 -1.82 -15.31 -28.53
CA GLU A 19 -2.17 -14.66 -27.25
C GLU A 19 -1.04 -13.75 -26.74
N ARG A 20 0.22 -14.19 -26.86
CA ARG A 20 1.38 -13.37 -26.48
C ARG A 20 1.54 -12.13 -27.36
N GLU A 21 1.29 -12.24 -28.65
CA GLU A 21 1.34 -11.11 -29.58
C GLU A 21 0.26 -10.09 -29.33
N SER A 22 -0.93 -10.52 -28.86
CA SER A 22 -2.04 -9.64 -28.51
C SER A 22 -1.92 -9.00 -27.12
N CYS A 23 -0.92 -9.37 -26.32
CA CYS A 23 -0.75 -8.83 -24.97
C CYS A 23 -0.23 -7.39 -25.00
N GLU A 24 -1.05 -6.46 -24.53
CA GLU A 24 -0.74 -5.02 -24.49
C GLU A 24 0.13 -4.60 -23.31
N ALA A 25 0.31 -5.47 -22.31
CA ALA A 25 1.11 -5.14 -21.12
C ALA A 25 2.60 -5.09 -21.45
N PRO A 26 3.36 -4.09 -20.92
CA PRO A 26 4.82 -4.04 -21.06
C PRO A 26 5.47 -5.26 -20.41
N ARG A 27 6.56 -5.74 -21.02
CA ARG A 27 7.25 -6.95 -20.55
C ARG A 27 8.71 -6.63 -20.26
N PRO A 28 9.23 -7.09 -19.11
CA PRO A 28 8.59 -7.72 -17.94
C PRO A 28 8.06 -6.68 -16.93
N VAL A 29 6.74 -6.45 -16.90
CA VAL A 29 6.13 -5.41 -16.04
C VAL A 29 6.45 -5.56 -14.55
N ARG A 30 6.58 -6.80 -14.06
CA ARG A 30 6.90 -7.05 -12.63
C ARG A 30 8.34 -6.66 -12.29
N ALA A 31 9.31 -6.94 -13.16
CA ALA A 31 10.68 -6.53 -12.97
C ALA A 31 10.81 -5.00 -13.00
N LEU A 32 10.13 -4.33 -13.94
CA LEU A 32 10.09 -2.88 -14.00
C LEU A 32 9.51 -2.25 -12.73
N ALA A 33 8.52 -2.87 -12.08
CA ALA A 33 7.97 -2.36 -10.83
C ALA A 33 9.01 -2.42 -9.69
N GLU A 34 9.75 -3.51 -9.57
CA GLU A 34 10.84 -3.63 -8.60
C GLU A 34 11.96 -2.63 -8.89
N ASP A 35 12.42 -2.54 -10.15
CA ASP A 35 13.50 -1.63 -10.54
C ASP A 35 13.12 -0.16 -10.31
N ILE A 36 11.87 0.23 -10.61
CA ILE A 36 11.36 1.58 -10.38
C ILE A 36 11.24 1.86 -8.88
N ALA A 37 10.72 0.93 -8.08
CA ALA A 37 10.64 1.11 -6.63
C ALA A 37 12.03 1.32 -6.02
N ARG A 38 12.98 0.44 -6.35
CA ARG A 38 14.36 0.51 -5.86
C ARG A 38 15.08 1.76 -6.37
N GLY A 39 14.93 2.10 -7.64
CA GLY A 39 15.53 3.29 -8.25
C GLY A 39 14.99 4.59 -7.66
N ALA A 40 13.68 4.68 -7.41
CA ALA A 40 13.08 5.83 -6.76
C ALA A 40 13.55 5.98 -5.30
N LEU A 41 13.64 4.88 -4.55
CA LEU A 41 14.18 4.91 -3.18
C LEU A 41 15.65 5.31 -3.15
N ALA A 42 16.48 4.81 -4.07
CA ALA A 42 17.89 5.17 -4.18
C ALA A 42 18.06 6.66 -4.51
N LEU A 43 17.22 7.20 -5.41
CA LEU A 43 17.23 8.62 -5.75
C LEU A 43 16.80 9.51 -4.57
N LEU A 44 15.76 9.11 -3.83
CA LEU A 44 15.17 9.94 -2.77
C LEU A 44 15.91 9.81 -1.43
N PHE A 45 16.53 8.68 -1.15
CA PHE A 45 17.15 8.38 0.14
C PHE A 45 18.55 7.81 -0.02
N PRO A 46 19.60 8.48 0.50
CA PRO A 46 20.98 8.03 0.35
C PRO A 46 21.25 6.66 0.97
N GLN A 47 20.40 6.21 1.87
CA GLN A 47 20.49 4.90 2.52
C GLN A 47 20.28 3.73 1.54
N PHE A 48 19.58 3.96 0.43
CA PHE A 48 19.35 2.97 -0.62
C PHE A 48 20.27 3.16 -1.83
N ALA A 49 20.99 4.28 -1.90
CA ALA A 49 21.90 4.58 -3.00
C ALA A 49 23.18 3.75 -2.91
N HIS A 50 23.76 3.43 -4.08
CA HIS A 50 25.10 2.83 -4.11
C HIS A 50 26.14 3.83 -3.61
N PRO A 51 27.13 3.43 -2.76
CA PRO A 51 28.11 4.35 -2.20
C PRO A 51 28.87 5.22 -3.21
N SER A 52 29.08 4.74 -4.43
CA SER A 52 29.72 5.53 -5.51
C SER A 52 28.83 6.61 -6.10
N ARG A 53 27.54 6.67 -5.75
CA ARG A 53 26.52 7.58 -6.33
C ARG A 53 25.99 8.62 -5.35
N LEU A 54 26.63 8.82 -4.22
CA LEU A 54 26.18 9.79 -3.18
C LEU A 54 26.37 11.26 -3.57
N GLY A 55 27.23 11.55 -4.56
CA GLY A 55 27.46 12.93 -5.02
C GLY A 55 26.51 13.38 -6.13
N ALA A 56 26.51 14.67 -6.43
CA ALA A 56 25.61 15.25 -7.46
C ALA A 56 25.66 14.56 -8.84
N PRO A 57 26.81 14.07 -9.35
CA PRO A 57 26.83 13.27 -10.58
C PRO A 57 26.04 11.96 -10.46
N GLY A 58 26.19 11.23 -9.36
CA GLY A 58 25.50 9.96 -9.13
C GLY A 58 23.99 10.15 -8.99
N VAL A 59 23.55 11.18 -8.27
CA VAL A 59 22.12 11.52 -8.15
C VAL A 59 21.51 11.82 -9.53
N ARG A 60 22.24 12.50 -10.44
CA ARG A 60 21.75 12.74 -11.81
C ARG A 60 21.66 11.45 -12.62
N GLU A 61 22.63 10.55 -12.47
CA GLU A 61 22.60 9.23 -13.13
C GLU A 61 21.40 8.42 -12.68
N GLU A 62 21.11 8.40 -11.37
CA GLU A 62 19.93 7.73 -10.83
C GLU A 62 18.61 8.35 -11.32
N ALA A 63 18.54 9.69 -11.39
CA ALA A 63 17.36 10.36 -11.93
C ALA A 63 17.12 10.02 -13.41
N VAL A 64 18.18 10.03 -14.25
CA VAL A 64 18.10 9.61 -15.66
C VAL A 64 17.70 8.14 -15.77
N HIS A 65 18.27 7.27 -14.94
CA HIS A 65 17.95 5.85 -14.96
C HIS A 65 16.47 5.61 -14.59
N LEU A 66 16.00 6.24 -13.54
CA LEU A 66 14.58 6.18 -13.14
C LEU A 66 13.64 6.66 -14.25
N GLU A 67 14.00 7.75 -14.93
CA GLU A 67 13.23 8.27 -16.06
C GLU A 67 13.15 7.26 -17.21
N VAL A 68 14.24 6.57 -17.54
CA VAL A 68 14.27 5.51 -18.56
C VAL A 68 13.35 4.34 -18.18
N LEU A 69 13.40 3.89 -16.93
CA LEU A 69 12.54 2.82 -16.43
C LEU A 69 11.06 3.23 -16.47
N LEU A 70 10.73 4.44 -16.05
CA LEU A 70 9.37 4.98 -16.10
C LEU A 70 8.84 5.06 -17.52
N ARG A 71 9.65 5.52 -18.49
CA ARG A 71 9.28 5.50 -19.92
C ARG A 71 8.95 4.10 -20.39
N ALA A 72 9.79 3.13 -20.06
CA ALA A 72 9.56 1.73 -20.45
C ALA A 72 8.27 1.14 -19.85
N ALA A 73 7.90 1.55 -18.64
CA ALA A 73 6.71 1.06 -17.94
C ALA A 73 5.43 1.78 -18.37
N VAL A 74 5.48 3.10 -18.57
CA VAL A 74 4.31 3.97 -18.71
C VAL A 74 3.93 4.21 -20.17
N THR A 75 4.92 4.48 -21.04
CA THR A 75 4.64 4.87 -22.44
C THR A 75 3.82 3.83 -23.23
N PRO A 76 4.00 2.52 -23.03
CA PRO A 76 3.15 1.55 -23.71
C PRO A 76 1.70 1.50 -23.23
N LEU A 77 1.40 2.09 -22.06
CA LEU A 77 0.10 1.99 -21.41
C LEU A 77 -0.81 3.21 -21.67
N VAL A 78 -0.23 4.35 -22.05
CA VAL A 78 -1.00 5.60 -22.25
C VAL A 78 -0.51 6.36 -23.47
N ALA A 79 -1.43 6.99 -24.20
CA ALA A 79 -1.11 7.71 -25.44
C ALA A 79 -0.15 8.90 -25.24
N ASN A 80 -0.18 9.55 -24.06
CA ASN A 80 0.62 10.70 -23.71
C ASN A 80 1.75 10.35 -22.71
N GLY A 81 2.33 9.14 -22.84
CA GLY A 81 3.26 8.57 -21.87
C GLY A 81 4.42 9.49 -21.47
N GLU A 82 5.02 10.21 -22.40
CA GLU A 82 6.09 11.16 -22.08
C GLU A 82 5.63 12.27 -21.14
N ALA A 83 4.47 12.87 -21.40
CA ALA A 83 3.91 13.90 -20.52
C ALA A 83 3.58 13.34 -19.11
N VAL A 84 3.11 12.13 -19.04
CA VAL A 84 2.84 11.44 -17.76
C VAL A 84 4.13 11.17 -16.99
N VAL A 85 5.20 10.72 -17.66
CA VAL A 85 6.52 10.53 -17.03
C VAL A 85 7.03 11.84 -16.45
N GLN A 86 7.00 12.92 -17.22
CA GLN A 86 7.45 14.24 -16.73
C GLN A 86 6.57 14.75 -15.57
N ALA A 87 5.26 14.57 -15.66
CA ALA A 87 4.34 14.93 -14.57
C ALA A 87 4.65 14.14 -13.29
N PHE A 88 4.91 12.83 -13.41
CA PHE A 88 5.31 12.01 -12.26
C PHE A 88 6.63 12.46 -11.64
N LEU A 89 7.67 12.69 -12.45
CA LEU A 89 8.97 13.18 -11.95
C LEU A 89 8.83 14.51 -11.20
N ALA A 90 7.93 15.38 -11.65
CA ALA A 90 7.63 16.65 -10.99
C ALA A 90 6.99 16.50 -9.61
N THR A 91 6.39 15.34 -9.27
CA THR A 91 5.81 15.09 -7.94
C THR A 91 6.85 14.64 -6.91
N LEU A 92 8.01 14.12 -7.34
CA LEU A 92 9.01 13.52 -6.45
C LEU A 92 9.49 14.42 -5.30
N PRO A 93 9.67 15.74 -5.47
CA PRO A 93 10.01 16.60 -4.32
C PRO A 93 8.94 16.61 -3.23
N ALA A 94 7.66 16.62 -3.59
CA ALA A 94 6.56 16.56 -2.63
C ALA A 94 6.45 15.19 -1.97
N VAL A 95 6.63 14.11 -2.75
CA VAL A 95 6.68 12.73 -2.25
C VAL A 95 7.81 12.58 -1.24
N HIS A 96 9.02 13.08 -1.54
CA HIS A 96 10.16 13.03 -0.62
C HIS A 96 9.86 13.77 0.69
N ALA A 97 9.29 14.98 0.62
CA ALA A 97 8.93 15.73 1.83
C ALA A 97 7.89 14.99 2.69
N ALA A 98 6.89 14.38 2.07
CA ALA A 98 5.89 13.59 2.79
C ALA A 98 6.52 12.35 3.44
N LEU A 99 7.42 11.65 2.74
CA LEU A 99 8.13 10.48 3.27
C LEU A 99 9.05 10.80 4.44
N GLN A 100 9.65 11.99 4.48
CA GLN A 100 10.41 12.42 5.65
C GLN A 100 9.51 12.55 6.87
N LEU A 101 8.32 13.16 6.72
CA LEU A 101 7.33 13.25 7.81
C LEU A 101 6.82 11.88 8.26
N ASP A 102 6.66 10.94 7.32
CA ASP A 102 6.25 9.57 7.64
C ASP A 102 7.35 8.84 8.44
N ALA A 103 8.61 8.95 8.03
CA ALA A 103 9.73 8.37 8.75
C ALA A 103 9.86 8.95 10.17
N GLU A 104 9.71 10.27 10.32
CA GLU A 104 9.71 10.96 11.63
C GLU A 104 8.55 10.48 12.50
N ALA A 105 7.35 10.31 11.93
CA ALA A 105 6.19 9.81 12.67
C ALA A 105 6.37 8.36 13.13
N ILE A 106 6.99 7.50 12.33
CA ILE A 106 7.34 6.13 12.73
C ILE A 106 8.37 6.18 13.87
N ALA A 107 9.47 6.91 13.70
CA ALA A 107 10.53 7.02 14.71
C ALA A 107 10.02 7.59 16.04
N ALA A 108 9.16 8.61 16.00
CA ALA A 108 8.58 9.22 17.21
C ALA A 108 7.63 8.29 17.96
N GLY A 109 7.08 7.28 17.29
CA GLY A 109 6.08 6.40 17.87
C GLY A 109 6.59 5.05 18.31
N ASP A 110 7.81 4.67 17.98
CA ASP A 110 8.43 3.42 18.38
C ASP A 110 9.61 3.71 19.35
N PRO A 111 9.46 3.39 20.66
CA PRO A 111 10.54 3.53 21.62
C PRO A 111 11.79 2.72 21.30
N ALA A 112 11.68 1.68 20.48
CA ALA A 112 12.79 0.83 20.06
C ALA A 112 13.58 1.40 18.87
N ALA A 113 13.06 2.42 18.16
CA ALA A 113 13.74 3.05 17.04
C ALA A 113 14.98 3.82 17.50
N GLY A 114 16.17 3.30 17.18
CA GLY A 114 17.43 3.92 17.58
C GLY A 114 17.80 5.16 16.75
N SER A 115 17.27 5.30 15.55
CA SER A 115 17.51 6.46 14.69
C SER A 115 16.51 6.53 13.51
N LEU A 116 16.37 7.73 12.92
CA LEU A 116 15.59 7.91 11.69
C LEU A 116 16.15 7.09 10.52
N GLN A 117 17.47 6.90 10.46
CA GLN A 117 18.11 6.07 9.45
C GLN A 117 17.71 4.59 9.56
N GLU A 118 17.61 4.09 10.80
CA GLU A 118 17.14 2.73 11.04
C GLU A 118 15.71 2.53 10.55
N VAL A 119 14.81 3.48 10.82
CA VAL A 119 13.43 3.45 10.31
C VAL A 119 13.41 3.38 8.78
N ILE A 120 14.17 4.24 8.10
CA ILE A 120 14.21 4.30 6.64
C ILE A 120 14.73 2.97 6.05
N ILE A 121 15.75 2.36 6.65
CA ILE A 121 16.41 1.16 6.11
C ILE A 121 15.64 -0.12 6.43
N ALA A 122 15.11 -0.24 7.66
CA ALA A 122 14.71 -1.53 8.22
C ALA A 122 13.20 -1.72 8.36
N TYR A 123 12.41 -0.63 8.42
CA TYR A 123 10.99 -0.76 8.77
C TYR A 123 10.12 -1.06 7.55
N PRO A 124 9.38 -2.17 7.56
CA PRO A 124 8.49 -2.53 6.45
C PRO A 124 7.37 -1.50 6.25
N GLY A 125 6.91 -0.86 7.32
CA GLY A 125 5.91 0.21 7.25
C GLY A 125 6.39 1.41 6.44
N PHE A 126 7.66 1.81 6.57
CA PHE A 126 8.25 2.87 5.76
C PHE A 126 8.32 2.47 4.29
N LEU A 127 8.81 1.26 3.98
CA LEU A 127 8.90 0.77 2.61
C LEU A 127 7.52 0.73 1.93
N ALA A 128 6.51 0.17 2.61
CA ALA A 128 5.16 0.08 2.08
C ALA A 128 4.55 1.46 1.80
N THR A 129 4.72 2.43 2.73
CA THR A 129 4.25 3.81 2.57
C THR A 129 4.98 4.52 1.44
N ALA A 130 6.29 4.32 1.31
CA ALA A 130 7.09 4.93 0.24
C ALA A 130 6.62 4.48 -1.14
N VAL A 131 6.44 3.17 -1.32
CA VAL A 131 5.93 2.64 -2.59
C VAL A 131 4.47 3.04 -2.83
N HIS A 132 3.65 3.11 -1.79
CA HIS A 132 2.29 3.61 -1.92
C HIS A 132 2.28 5.04 -2.45
N ARG A 133 3.05 5.98 -1.87
CA ARG A 133 3.08 7.37 -2.35
C ARG A 133 3.50 7.48 -3.82
N LEU A 134 4.48 6.68 -4.25
CA LEU A 134 4.89 6.61 -5.66
C LEU A 134 3.77 6.03 -6.54
N SER A 135 3.16 4.92 -6.14
CA SER A 135 2.08 4.29 -6.90
C SER A 135 0.81 5.14 -6.96
N HIS A 136 0.54 5.89 -5.90
CA HIS A 136 -0.59 6.82 -5.82
C HIS A 136 -0.47 7.96 -6.84
N GLU A 137 0.72 8.54 -7.01
CA GLU A 137 0.92 9.59 -8.04
C GLU A 137 0.70 9.04 -9.45
N LEU A 138 1.17 7.83 -9.76
CA LEU A 138 0.88 7.19 -11.04
C LEU A 138 -0.62 6.87 -11.21
N TYR A 139 -1.30 6.50 -10.12
CA TYR A 139 -2.75 6.26 -10.11
C TYR A 139 -3.51 7.57 -10.39
N ARG A 140 -3.13 8.68 -9.77
CA ARG A 140 -3.71 10.02 -10.02
C ARG A 140 -3.50 10.50 -11.45
N LEU A 141 -2.36 10.14 -12.06
CA LEU A 141 -2.07 10.38 -13.48
C LEU A 141 -2.79 9.39 -14.41
N GLN A 142 -3.67 8.56 -13.86
CA GLN A 142 -4.52 7.60 -14.58
C GLN A 142 -3.73 6.58 -15.42
N VAL A 143 -2.53 6.21 -14.98
CA VAL A 143 -1.77 5.12 -15.59
C VAL A 143 -2.51 3.81 -15.27
N PRO A 144 -2.95 3.05 -16.29
CA PRO A 144 -3.62 1.78 -16.05
C PRO A 144 -2.61 0.72 -15.60
N LEU A 145 -3.07 -0.29 -14.88
CA LEU A 145 -2.33 -1.50 -14.49
C LEU A 145 -1.09 -1.23 -13.60
N PHE A 146 -0.15 -0.41 -14.04
CA PHE A 146 1.17 -0.30 -13.44
C PHE A 146 1.17 0.16 -11.97
N PRO A 147 0.36 1.15 -11.53
CA PRO A 147 0.26 1.51 -10.11
C PRO A 147 -0.10 0.31 -9.22
N ARG A 148 -1.00 -0.56 -9.69
CA ARG A 148 -1.36 -1.78 -8.96
C ARG A 148 -0.21 -2.79 -8.92
N VAL A 149 0.52 -2.98 -10.02
CA VAL A 149 1.68 -3.89 -10.04
C VAL A 149 2.76 -3.40 -9.08
N LEU A 150 2.97 -2.09 -8.99
CA LEU A 150 3.92 -1.47 -8.07
C LEU A 150 3.51 -1.67 -6.61
N SER A 151 2.23 -1.46 -6.25
CA SER A 151 1.76 -1.70 -4.89
C SER A 151 1.77 -3.20 -4.51
N GLU A 152 1.49 -4.11 -5.45
CA GLU A 152 1.60 -5.56 -5.21
C GLU A 152 3.06 -6.03 -5.00
N TRP A 153 4.02 -5.32 -5.58
CA TRP A 153 5.42 -5.56 -5.24
C TRP A 153 5.69 -5.23 -3.77
N ALA A 154 5.27 -4.06 -3.29
CA ALA A 154 5.44 -3.68 -1.89
C ALA A 154 4.68 -4.63 -0.93
N HIS A 155 3.46 -5.04 -1.29
CA HIS A 155 2.68 -6.02 -0.52
C HIS A 155 3.46 -7.33 -0.36
N ARG A 156 4.06 -7.85 -1.42
CA ARG A 156 4.89 -9.07 -1.37
C ARG A 156 6.11 -8.92 -0.48
N GLU A 157 6.78 -7.76 -0.51
CA GLU A 157 8.00 -7.50 0.27
C GLU A 157 7.72 -7.27 1.76
N THR A 158 6.53 -6.72 2.10
CA THR A 158 6.24 -6.21 3.45
C THR A 158 5.10 -6.93 4.16
N GLY A 159 4.24 -7.63 3.44
CA GLY A 159 2.97 -8.14 3.97
C GLY A 159 1.94 -7.04 4.24
N ILE A 160 2.12 -5.83 3.69
CA ILE A 160 1.23 -4.66 3.86
C ILE A 160 0.59 -4.34 2.51
N ASP A 161 -0.74 -4.49 2.41
CA ASP A 161 -1.53 -4.22 1.20
C ASP A 161 -2.15 -2.83 1.25
N ILE A 162 -1.59 -1.88 0.49
CA ILE A 162 -2.15 -0.54 0.34
C ILE A 162 -2.54 -0.34 -1.13
N HIS A 163 -3.83 -0.17 -1.39
CA HIS A 163 -4.29 0.10 -2.76
C HIS A 163 -3.80 1.49 -3.23
N PRO A 164 -3.29 1.64 -4.46
CA PRO A 164 -2.76 2.92 -4.95
C PRO A 164 -3.80 4.06 -4.98
N GLY A 165 -5.09 3.74 -5.00
CA GLY A 165 -6.18 4.72 -4.93
C GLY A 165 -6.48 5.26 -3.53
N ALA A 166 -5.91 4.70 -2.46
CA ALA A 166 -6.10 5.20 -1.11
C ALA A 166 -5.48 6.60 -0.95
N GLU A 167 -6.21 7.50 -0.31
CA GLU A 167 -5.73 8.85 0.01
C GLU A 167 -5.15 8.85 1.42
N ILE A 168 -3.86 9.17 1.57
CA ILE A 168 -3.15 9.12 2.86
C ILE A 168 -2.45 10.46 3.11
N GLY A 169 -2.81 11.10 4.24
CA GLY A 169 -2.22 12.34 4.72
C GLY A 169 -0.74 12.22 5.11
N ALA A 170 -0.16 13.29 5.60
CA ALA A 170 1.24 13.38 6.00
C ALA A 170 1.47 12.82 7.40
N GLY A 171 2.69 12.34 7.67
CA GLY A 171 3.05 11.78 8.97
C GLY A 171 2.34 10.46 9.28
N PHE A 172 2.08 9.67 8.26
CA PHE A 172 1.45 8.38 8.39
C PHE A 172 2.44 7.33 8.89
N ALA A 173 2.08 6.59 9.93
CA ALA A 173 2.94 5.60 10.54
C ALA A 173 2.29 4.21 10.56
N ILE A 174 2.99 3.22 10.03
CA ILE A 174 2.66 1.80 10.18
C ILE A 174 3.71 1.16 11.06
N ASP A 175 3.29 0.60 12.19
CA ASP A 175 4.15 -0.14 13.11
C ASP A 175 3.92 -1.65 12.95
N HIS A 176 5.01 -2.43 12.88
CA HIS A 176 5.06 -3.85 12.50
C HIS A 176 4.47 -4.10 11.10
N GLY A 177 3.20 -3.89 10.90
CA GLY A 177 2.49 -3.75 9.64
C GLY A 177 2.00 -5.05 9.00
N THR A 178 2.55 -6.22 9.29
CA THR A 178 2.13 -7.48 8.67
C THR A 178 0.61 -7.66 8.73
N GLY A 179 -0.01 -7.91 7.58
CA GLY A 179 -1.44 -8.14 7.47
C GLY A 179 -2.30 -6.87 7.46
N VAL A 180 -1.71 -5.68 7.37
CA VAL A 180 -2.46 -4.43 7.13
C VAL A 180 -3.07 -4.47 5.74
N VAL A 181 -4.35 -4.08 5.63
CA VAL A 181 -5.07 -3.92 4.36
C VAL A 181 -5.75 -2.54 4.32
N ILE A 182 -5.38 -1.71 3.34
CA ILE A 182 -5.98 -0.40 3.10
C ILE A 182 -6.62 -0.39 1.71
N GLY A 183 -7.96 -0.38 1.68
CA GLY A 183 -8.74 -0.47 0.44
C GLY A 183 -8.75 0.82 -0.38
N GLU A 184 -9.07 0.69 -1.67
CA GLU A 184 -8.96 1.70 -2.73
C GLU A 184 -9.54 3.08 -2.39
N THR A 185 -10.70 3.14 -1.77
CA THR A 185 -11.40 4.40 -1.49
C THR A 185 -11.28 4.82 -0.03
N SER A 186 -10.27 4.30 0.69
CA SER A 186 -9.95 4.78 2.03
C SER A 186 -9.43 6.21 1.97
N THR A 187 -9.83 7.03 2.93
CA THR A 187 -9.29 8.37 3.15
C THR A 187 -8.72 8.40 4.56
N ILE A 188 -7.46 8.75 4.70
CA ILE A 188 -6.73 8.76 5.97
C ILE A 188 -6.15 10.16 6.16
N GLY A 189 -6.44 10.79 7.28
CA GLY A 189 -5.94 12.12 7.65
C GLY A 189 -4.45 12.11 8.01
N ASP A 190 -3.96 13.26 8.47
CA ASP A 190 -2.58 13.43 8.89
C ASP A 190 -2.30 12.77 10.25
N ARG A 191 -1.05 12.35 10.48
CA ARG A 191 -0.52 11.82 11.75
C ARG A 191 -1.31 10.63 12.29
N VAL A 192 -1.84 9.81 11.37
CA VAL A 192 -2.51 8.56 11.71
C VAL A 192 -1.48 7.46 11.92
N ARG A 193 -1.66 6.67 12.97
CA ARG A 193 -0.84 5.50 13.29
C ARG A 193 -1.67 4.24 13.25
N ILE A 194 -1.18 3.21 12.57
CA ILE A 194 -1.82 1.89 12.53
C ILE A 194 -0.81 0.80 12.86
N TYR A 195 -1.32 -0.28 13.42
CA TYR A 195 -0.55 -1.45 13.81
C TYR A 195 -0.86 -2.65 12.92
N GLN A 196 -0.13 -3.73 13.08
CA GLN A 196 -0.29 -4.96 12.30
C GLN A 196 -1.74 -5.47 12.28
N GLY A 197 -2.14 -6.08 11.17
CA GLY A 197 -3.44 -6.72 11.00
C GLY A 197 -4.64 -5.77 10.88
N VAL A 198 -4.42 -4.44 10.86
CA VAL A 198 -5.51 -3.47 10.68
C VAL A 198 -6.09 -3.59 9.28
N THR A 199 -7.42 -3.64 9.19
CA THR A 199 -8.15 -3.68 7.92
C THR A 199 -9.06 -2.46 7.77
N LEU A 200 -8.83 -1.66 6.74
CA LEU A 200 -9.74 -0.61 6.27
C LEU A 200 -10.46 -1.12 5.01
N GLY A 201 -11.62 -1.76 5.20
CA GLY A 201 -12.26 -2.59 4.19
C GLY A 201 -13.65 -2.10 3.77
N ALA A 202 -14.24 -2.80 2.78
CA ALA A 202 -15.62 -2.61 2.36
C ALA A 202 -16.55 -3.57 3.10
N LEU A 203 -17.77 -3.12 3.44
CA LEU A 203 -18.81 -3.98 4.03
C LEU A 203 -19.31 -5.07 3.08
N ALA A 204 -19.31 -4.78 1.78
CA ALA A 204 -19.71 -5.74 0.76
C ALA A 204 -18.85 -5.56 -0.49
N VAL A 205 -18.43 -6.68 -1.07
CA VAL A 205 -17.65 -6.72 -2.31
C VAL A 205 -18.61 -6.98 -3.47
N SER A 206 -18.90 -5.93 -4.25
CA SER A 206 -19.70 -6.03 -5.48
C SER A 206 -19.09 -5.16 -6.57
N LYS A 207 -18.98 -5.71 -7.78
CA LYS A 207 -18.51 -4.93 -8.95
C LYS A 207 -19.37 -3.68 -9.24
N LYS A 208 -20.64 -3.67 -8.81
CA LYS A 208 -21.53 -2.50 -8.91
C LYS A 208 -21.10 -1.32 -8.05
N LEU A 209 -20.22 -1.55 -7.07
CA LEU A 209 -19.68 -0.56 -6.15
C LEU A 209 -18.27 -0.08 -6.52
N ALA A 210 -17.71 -0.53 -7.65
CA ALA A 210 -16.33 -0.24 -8.06
C ALA A 210 -16.01 1.28 -8.06
N ASN A 211 -16.94 2.12 -8.52
CA ASN A 211 -16.76 3.57 -8.62
C ASN A 211 -17.42 4.36 -7.47
N ARG A 212 -17.66 3.71 -6.32
CA ARG A 212 -18.28 4.35 -5.16
C ARG A 212 -17.35 4.26 -3.95
N LYS A 213 -17.44 5.27 -3.07
CA LYS A 213 -16.83 5.22 -1.73
C LYS A 213 -17.35 3.97 -1.01
N ARG A 214 -16.45 3.04 -0.67
CA ARG A 214 -16.78 1.77 -0.02
C ARG A 214 -15.86 1.42 1.15
N HIS A 215 -14.80 2.19 1.37
CA HIS A 215 -13.85 2.05 2.46
C HIS A 215 -13.94 3.24 3.40
N PRO A 216 -13.58 3.09 4.67
CA PRO A 216 -13.78 4.10 5.71
C PRO A 216 -12.97 5.38 5.48
N THR A 217 -13.38 6.41 6.20
CA THR A 217 -12.63 7.65 6.39
C THR A 217 -12.08 7.69 7.80
N ILE A 218 -10.78 7.91 7.93
CA ILE A 218 -10.05 8.06 9.19
C ILE A 218 -9.61 9.51 9.31
N GLY A 219 -9.98 10.17 10.39
CA GLY A 219 -9.60 11.56 10.68
C GLY A 219 -8.12 11.74 11.02
N HIS A 220 -7.76 12.94 11.45
CA HIS A 220 -6.39 13.27 11.85
C HIS A 220 -6.08 12.75 13.24
N ASP A 221 -4.79 12.49 13.54
CA ASP A 221 -4.31 12.11 14.87
C ASP A 221 -4.97 10.84 15.45
N VAL A 222 -5.43 9.93 14.58
CA VAL A 222 -6.09 8.68 14.98
C VAL A 222 -5.05 7.58 15.19
N VAL A 223 -5.25 6.77 16.24
CA VAL A 223 -4.44 5.57 16.50
C VAL A 223 -5.34 4.34 16.37
N ILE A 224 -4.94 3.37 15.54
CA ILE A 224 -5.67 2.12 15.30
C ILE A 224 -4.77 0.96 15.68
N TYR A 225 -5.11 0.29 16.79
CA TYR A 225 -4.33 -0.83 17.32
C TYR A 225 -4.57 -2.14 16.57
N ALA A 226 -3.70 -3.09 16.86
CA ALA A 226 -3.55 -4.35 16.15
C ALA A 226 -4.86 -5.10 15.90
N ASN A 227 -5.00 -5.64 14.68
CA ASN A 227 -6.13 -6.47 14.23
C ASN A 227 -7.51 -5.77 14.28
N ALA A 228 -7.57 -4.46 14.44
CA ALA A 228 -8.83 -3.74 14.32
C ALA A 228 -9.32 -3.79 12.85
N THR A 229 -10.62 -4.03 12.67
CA THR A 229 -11.26 -4.08 11.36
C THR A 229 -12.32 -2.99 11.28
N ILE A 230 -12.15 -2.03 10.35
CA ILE A 230 -13.05 -0.90 10.14
C ILE A 230 -13.60 -1.01 8.72
N LEU A 231 -14.93 -1.11 8.59
CA LEU A 231 -15.58 -1.40 7.31
C LEU A 231 -16.63 -0.37 6.94
N GLY A 232 -16.69 -0.08 5.63
CA GLY A 232 -17.79 0.65 5.01
C GLY A 232 -17.48 2.09 4.62
N GLY A 233 -17.97 2.51 3.47
CA GLY A 233 -17.70 3.83 2.89
C GLY A 233 -18.35 5.01 3.64
N ASN A 234 -19.33 4.74 4.47
CA ASN A 234 -19.99 5.75 5.33
C ASN A 234 -19.45 5.72 6.77
N THR A 235 -18.49 4.84 7.06
CA THR A 235 -17.87 4.74 8.38
C THR A 235 -16.75 5.78 8.49
N GLU A 236 -16.88 6.67 9.46
CA GLU A 236 -15.93 7.73 9.74
C GLU A 236 -15.40 7.60 11.18
N VAL A 237 -14.10 7.61 11.35
CA VAL A 237 -13.44 7.69 12.66
C VAL A 237 -12.98 9.12 12.84
N GLY A 238 -13.58 9.83 13.80
CA GLY A 238 -13.29 11.25 14.06
C GLY A 238 -11.90 11.49 14.61
N ASP A 239 -11.39 12.72 14.43
CA ASP A 239 -10.04 13.14 14.79
C ASP A 239 -9.67 12.82 16.26
N GLY A 240 -8.43 12.45 16.49
CA GLY A 240 -7.87 12.18 17.81
C GLY A 240 -8.47 10.95 18.51
N SER A 241 -9.15 10.08 17.77
CA SER A 241 -9.74 8.87 18.33
C SER A 241 -8.76 7.72 18.42
N ILE A 242 -9.00 6.81 19.35
CA ILE A 242 -8.23 5.59 19.57
C ILE A 242 -9.12 4.38 19.34
N ILE A 243 -8.76 3.54 18.39
CA ILE A 243 -9.43 2.27 18.12
C ILE A 243 -8.56 1.15 18.69
N GLY A 244 -9.07 0.48 19.72
CA GLY A 244 -8.37 -0.62 20.41
C GLY A 244 -8.19 -1.85 19.54
N GLY A 245 -7.28 -2.74 19.97
CA GLY A 245 -7.02 -3.98 19.26
C GLY A 245 -8.24 -4.89 19.17
N ASN A 246 -8.32 -5.65 18.07
CA ASN A 246 -9.41 -6.59 17.76
C ASN A 246 -10.82 -5.96 17.69
N VAL A 247 -10.94 -4.64 17.62
CA VAL A 247 -12.23 -3.96 17.44
C VAL A 247 -12.76 -4.23 16.03
N TRP A 248 -14.04 -4.58 15.95
CA TRP A 248 -14.80 -4.69 14.69
C TRP A 248 -15.77 -3.51 14.60
N LEU A 249 -15.51 -2.56 13.70
CA LEU A 249 -16.25 -1.31 13.58
C LEU A 249 -16.90 -1.18 12.20
N THR A 250 -18.22 -0.95 12.19
CA THR A 250 -19.04 -0.76 10.97
C THR A 250 -19.89 0.49 11.01
N SER A 251 -19.68 1.35 12.01
CA SER A 251 -20.38 2.63 12.20
C SER A 251 -19.41 3.71 12.63
N SER A 252 -19.78 4.97 12.36
CA SER A 252 -18.92 6.12 12.65
C SER A 252 -18.70 6.33 14.15
N VAL A 253 -17.55 6.92 14.46
CA VAL A 253 -17.08 7.23 15.82
C VAL A 253 -16.82 8.74 15.90
N PRO A 254 -17.40 9.46 16.89
CA PRO A 254 -17.11 10.88 17.07
C PRO A 254 -15.65 11.17 17.35
N PRO A 255 -15.17 12.42 17.13
CA PRO A 255 -13.81 12.80 17.48
C PRO A 255 -13.48 12.55 18.96
N ARG A 256 -12.20 12.24 19.24
CA ARG A 256 -11.65 12.02 20.59
C ARG A 256 -12.31 10.89 21.36
N SER A 257 -12.78 9.89 20.65
CA SER A 257 -13.38 8.69 21.23
C SER A 257 -12.33 7.59 21.46
N VAL A 258 -12.58 6.75 22.47
CA VAL A 258 -11.82 5.52 22.69
C VAL A 258 -12.78 4.34 22.52
N VAL A 259 -12.52 3.51 21.52
CA VAL A 259 -13.29 2.29 21.24
C VAL A 259 -12.47 1.09 21.70
N GLN A 260 -13.05 0.24 22.54
CA GLN A 260 -12.34 -0.92 23.10
C GLN A 260 -13.14 -2.20 22.88
N PHE A 261 -12.41 -3.28 22.61
CA PHE A 261 -12.96 -4.63 22.65
C PHE A 261 -12.99 -5.12 24.12
N SER A 262 -14.09 -5.73 24.55
CA SER A 262 -14.19 -6.35 25.86
C SER A 262 -14.40 -7.86 25.73
N SER A 263 -13.63 -8.66 26.48
CA SER A 263 -13.80 -10.09 26.59
C SER A 263 -14.45 -10.43 27.93
N ARG A 264 -15.31 -11.46 27.94
CA ARG A 264 -15.83 -12.03 29.17
C ARG A 264 -15.04 -13.28 29.53
N VAL A 265 -14.57 -13.32 30.77
CA VAL A 265 -13.88 -14.50 31.33
C VAL A 265 -14.86 -15.22 32.25
N GLU A 266 -15.12 -16.48 31.99
CA GLU A 266 -15.91 -17.37 32.85
C GLU A 266 -14.98 -18.45 33.44
N SER A 267 -15.03 -18.64 34.77
CA SER A 267 -14.29 -19.72 35.41
C SER A 267 -15.09 -21.03 35.19
N ARG A 268 -14.39 -22.06 34.73
CA ARG A 268 -14.93 -23.40 34.71
C ARG A 268 -14.75 -24.08 36.06
N HIS A 269 -15.77 -24.78 36.54
CA HIS A 269 -15.64 -25.73 37.60
C HIS A 269 -15.20 -27.10 37.06
N GLU A 270 -14.47 -27.89 37.82
CA GLU A 270 -13.89 -29.19 37.40
C GLU A 270 -14.92 -30.23 36.92
N ASP A 271 -16.21 -30.05 37.24
CA ASP A 271 -17.30 -30.94 36.84
C ASP A 271 -17.97 -30.62 35.49
N ASP A 272 -17.57 -29.54 34.82
CA ASP A 272 -18.12 -29.21 33.51
C ASP A 272 -17.42 -30.04 32.41
N GLY A 273 -18.12 -31.07 31.91
CA GLY A 273 -17.63 -31.88 30.79
C GLY A 273 -17.15 -30.99 29.61
N ILE A 274 -16.05 -31.43 28.96
CA ILE A 274 -15.46 -30.68 27.83
C ILE A 274 -16.37 -30.84 26.60
N GLU A 275 -17.37 -29.99 26.45
CA GLU A 275 -18.02 -29.76 25.16
C GLU A 275 -17.48 -28.41 24.55
N TRP A 276 -16.68 -28.55 23.49
CA TRP A 276 -16.25 -27.40 22.70
C TRP A 276 -17.34 -27.05 21.67
N HIS A 277 -18.06 -25.98 21.90
CA HIS A 277 -18.85 -25.35 20.85
C HIS A 277 -17.98 -24.28 20.19
N ILE A 278 -17.50 -24.59 18.97
CA ILE A 278 -16.81 -23.64 18.07
C ILE A 278 -17.87 -22.96 17.21
#